data_9eeadd01656e2e16b9814f3cbc397d26
#
_entry.id   9eeadd01656e2e16b9814f3cbc397d26
#
_cell.length_a   1.000
_cell.length_b   1.000
_cell.length_c   1.000
_cell.angle_alpha   90.00
_cell.angle_beta   90.00
_cell.angle_gamma   90.00
#
_symmetry.space_group_name_H-M   'P 1'
#
loop_
_entity.id
_entity.type
_entity.pdbx_description
1 polymer ?
#
loop_
_entity_poly.entity_id
_entity_poly.type
_entity_poly.pdbx_seq_one_letter_code
_entity_poly.pdbx_strand_id
1 'polypeptide(L)'
;MFVDHSFFGFARSGTIDDKVEYPALLIRDKHISYNDSVLNILGEKHTLTLQFDMLLRGNPSNALIPLGDYIIIPNGAQLLLRAKDIINTINAVRDKYGYSKLIYLQGVSDPYLLPILVYMGVSLFDSSLFELRGLKGEKFTPIGIVKTNADVSKENLNFCNDLLKSISISIENGILRDVVERFQFSNKASEILRILDSRFYSLSETYFPRRTPRISASSLDSLNRPDLVRYREYISRSYRRPRGERIALLLPCSARKPYSTSKSHKMIINALGRLRPYVHEVIVTSPVGLVPRELEATYPPGFYDIPVTGNWFEEEKEMIGSMLISFFKNNSYTRTISFVTEDLDFIKEFLPAGNVFIRWDKSSNDSLVELVNSIKEIINTENLQLTRYNFAMEKYIQIAAYQFGEWIEPYLKDAKIKRIYNSDMLILDGDPVLVYNEKLGKFTINKRSAQWFLENKKFCVEIDDFKPTANVYPVGILNATEDIRQEDEVVLHYKDEIRGVGIAKMPINAMKQLKKGTAVKVRN
;
A
#
# COMPACT_ATOMS: atom_id res chain seq x y z
N MET A 1 21.37 -14.68 -16.17
CA MET A 1 21.37 -13.68 -15.07
C MET A 1 20.14 -12.79 -15.22
N PHE A 2 19.37 -12.54 -14.14
CA PHE A 2 18.20 -11.68 -14.20
C PHE A 2 18.47 -10.25 -13.71
N VAL A 3 17.66 -9.30 -14.19
CA VAL A 3 17.69 -7.89 -13.80
C VAL A 3 16.28 -7.43 -13.47
N ASP A 4 16.04 -6.98 -12.24
CA ASP A 4 14.76 -6.41 -11.82
C ASP A 4 14.65 -4.95 -12.27
N HIS A 5 13.55 -4.57 -12.90
CA HIS A 5 13.25 -3.22 -13.34
C HIS A 5 12.30 -2.51 -12.37
N SER A 6 11.27 -3.20 -11.89
CA SER A 6 10.25 -2.64 -10.99
C SER A 6 9.80 -3.64 -9.94
N PHE A 7 9.29 -3.10 -8.82
CA PHE A 7 8.78 -3.86 -7.69
C PHE A 7 7.38 -3.38 -7.29
N PHE A 8 6.59 -4.30 -6.77
CA PHE A 8 5.40 -4.03 -6.01
C PHE A 8 5.33 -5.06 -4.86
N GLY A 9 5.87 -4.70 -3.71
CA GLY A 9 6.04 -5.66 -2.62
C GLY A 9 6.94 -6.83 -3.01
N PHE A 10 6.40 -8.04 -2.96
CA PHE A 10 7.09 -9.25 -3.42
C PHE A 10 7.10 -9.43 -4.93
N ALA A 11 6.11 -8.84 -5.62
CA ALA A 11 6.05 -8.89 -7.06
C ALA A 11 7.16 -8.06 -7.69
N ARG A 12 7.70 -8.56 -8.80
CA ARG A 12 8.75 -7.88 -9.56
C ARG A 12 8.62 -8.11 -11.04
N SER A 13 9.01 -7.12 -11.83
CA SER A 13 9.17 -7.22 -13.26
C SER A 13 10.62 -6.96 -13.67
N GLY A 14 11.06 -7.59 -14.75
CA GLY A 14 12.44 -7.46 -15.20
C GLY A 14 12.73 -8.33 -16.41
N THR A 15 14.02 -8.59 -16.66
CA THR A 15 14.50 -9.41 -17.79
C THR A 15 15.47 -10.50 -17.34
N ILE A 16 15.45 -11.63 -18.05
CA ILE A 16 16.42 -12.72 -17.93
C ILE A 16 17.26 -12.69 -19.20
N ASP A 17 18.59 -12.49 -19.04
CA ASP A 17 19.59 -12.41 -20.10
C ASP A 17 19.18 -11.49 -21.27
N ASP A 18 18.48 -10.40 -20.96
CA ASP A 18 17.92 -9.41 -21.89
C ASP A 18 17.02 -10.01 -23.00
N LYS A 19 16.50 -11.23 -22.78
CA LYS A 19 15.72 -11.98 -23.79
C LYS A 19 14.30 -12.29 -23.36
N VAL A 20 14.07 -12.56 -22.07
CA VAL A 20 12.77 -12.93 -21.55
C VAL A 20 12.36 -11.98 -20.44
N GLU A 21 11.28 -11.24 -20.69
CA GLU A 21 10.66 -10.39 -19.69
C GLU A 21 9.88 -11.25 -18.69
N TYR A 22 9.96 -10.96 -17.38
CA TYR A 22 9.14 -11.61 -16.36
C TYR A 22 8.27 -10.58 -15.61
N PRO A 23 7.09 -11.00 -15.07
CA PRO A 23 6.57 -12.35 -14.96
C PRO A 23 6.29 -13.00 -16.32
N ALA A 24 6.63 -14.29 -16.48
CA ALA A 24 6.63 -14.96 -17.77
C ALA A 24 6.04 -16.38 -17.76
N LEU A 25 5.50 -16.76 -18.92
CA LEU A 25 5.11 -18.13 -19.23
C LEU A 25 6.24 -18.82 -20.00
N LEU A 26 6.81 -19.86 -19.40
CA LEU A 26 7.82 -20.69 -20.04
C LEU A 26 7.16 -21.77 -20.89
N ILE A 27 7.34 -21.70 -22.20
CA ILE A 27 6.76 -22.63 -23.18
C ILE A 27 7.65 -23.84 -23.31
N ARG A 28 7.06 -25.04 -23.22
CA ARG A 28 7.74 -26.31 -23.41
C ARG A 28 8.42 -26.36 -24.79
N ASP A 29 9.56 -27.04 -24.86
CA ASP A 29 10.42 -27.20 -26.03
C ASP A 29 10.98 -25.90 -26.67
N LYS A 30 10.53 -24.76 -26.20
CA LYS A 30 11.09 -23.45 -26.58
C LYS A 30 11.93 -22.82 -25.46
N HIS A 31 11.39 -22.78 -24.23
CA HIS A 31 12.04 -22.15 -23.08
C HIS A 31 12.49 -23.18 -22.05
N ILE A 32 11.84 -24.35 -22.02
CA ILE A 32 12.12 -25.46 -21.12
C ILE A 32 12.17 -26.73 -21.94
N SER A 33 13.22 -27.55 -21.75
CA SER A 33 13.27 -28.90 -22.27
C SER A 33 13.87 -29.85 -21.25
N TYR A 34 13.41 -31.10 -21.27
CA TYR A 34 13.90 -32.22 -20.48
C TYR A 34 14.55 -33.24 -21.40
N ASN A 35 15.79 -33.61 -21.10
CA ASN A 35 16.44 -34.70 -21.80
C ASN A 35 17.19 -35.54 -20.76
N ASP A 36 16.75 -36.77 -20.60
CA ASP A 36 17.22 -37.74 -19.59
C ASP A 36 17.25 -37.17 -18.17
N SER A 37 18.37 -36.79 -17.64
CA SER A 37 18.49 -36.18 -16.31
C SER A 37 18.82 -34.69 -16.37
N VAL A 38 18.66 -34.07 -17.52
CA VAL A 38 19.01 -32.67 -17.72
C VAL A 38 17.76 -31.83 -17.98
N LEU A 39 17.54 -30.87 -17.09
CA LEU A 39 16.56 -29.79 -17.30
C LEU A 39 17.26 -28.58 -17.92
N ASN A 40 16.81 -28.16 -19.08
CA ASN A 40 17.24 -26.93 -19.71
C ASN A 40 16.18 -25.85 -19.47
N ILE A 41 16.54 -24.75 -18.83
CA ILE A 41 15.69 -23.58 -18.63
C ILE A 41 16.37 -22.40 -19.29
N LEU A 42 15.75 -21.82 -20.32
CA LEU A 42 16.21 -20.62 -21.03
C LEU A 42 17.67 -20.73 -21.51
N GLY A 43 18.10 -21.96 -21.87
CA GLY A 43 19.45 -22.24 -22.35
C GLY A 43 20.45 -22.66 -21.26
N GLU A 44 20.12 -22.50 -19.99
CA GLU A 44 20.93 -23.03 -18.89
C GLU A 44 20.62 -24.51 -18.65
N LYS A 45 21.66 -25.36 -18.69
CA LYS A 45 21.53 -26.80 -18.47
C LYS A 45 21.79 -27.15 -17.02
N HIS A 46 20.87 -27.87 -16.42
CA HIS A 46 20.93 -28.29 -15.02
C HIS A 46 20.74 -29.78 -14.94
N THR A 47 21.72 -30.50 -14.36
CA THR A 47 21.62 -31.94 -14.10
C THR A 47 20.72 -32.13 -12.88
N LEU A 48 19.61 -32.84 -13.07
CA LEU A 48 18.71 -33.22 -11.98
C LEU A 48 19.23 -34.53 -11.35
N THR A 49 19.54 -34.52 -10.07
CA THR A 49 19.83 -35.73 -9.34
C THR A 49 18.54 -36.53 -9.09
N LEU A 50 18.62 -37.85 -8.97
CA LEU A 50 17.52 -38.84 -8.80
C LEU A 50 16.45 -38.51 -7.73
N GLN A 51 16.59 -37.47 -6.97
CA GLN A 51 15.57 -36.99 -6.01
C GLN A 51 14.27 -36.49 -6.68
N PHE A 52 14.24 -36.33 -7.99
CA PHE A 52 13.08 -35.77 -8.72
C PHE A 52 11.85 -36.71 -8.67
N ASP A 53 12.04 -38.01 -8.76
CA ASP A 53 10.94 -38.98 -8.67
C ASP A 53 10.35 -39.10 -7.25
N MET A 54 11.14 -38.83 -6.21
CA MET A 54 10.67 -38.78 -4.82
C MET A 54 9.86 -37.50 -4.54
N LEU A 55 10.10 -36.41 -5.26
CA LEU A 55 9.41 -35.11 -5.08
C LEU A 55 7.96 -35.18 -5.53
N LEU A 56 7.61 -36.01 -6.52
CA LEU A 56 6.23 -36.23 -6.97
C LEU A 56 5.38 -37.02 -5.94
N ARG A 57 6.00 -37.68 -4.98
CA ARG A 57 5.34 -38.52 -3.97
C ARG A 57 5.51 -38.05 -2.53
N GLY A 58 6.27 -36.99 -2.29
CA GLY A 58 6.64 -36.51 -0.95
C GLY A 58 5.79 -35.38 -0.41
N ASN A 59 6.12 -34.94 0.80
CA ASN A 59 5.48 -33.78 1.45
C ASN A 59 5.71 -32.49 0.65
N PRO A 60 4.67 -31.75 0.27
CA PRO A 60 4.76 -30.51 -0.56
C PRO A 60 5.78 -29.49 -0.06
N SER A 61 5.94 -29.35 1.25
CA SER A 61 6.83 -28.35 1.86
C SER A 61 8.33 -28.61 1.64
N ASN A 62 8.73 -29.82 1.23
CA ASN A 62 10.13 -30.17 1.02
C ASN A 62 10.56 -30.25 -0.45
N ALA A 63 9.66 -29.93 -1.37
CA ALA A 63 9.86 -30.06 -2.82
C ALA A 63 10.45 -28.80 -3.49
N LEU A 64 11.32 -28.06 -2.82
CA LEU A 64 11.99 -26.88 -3.39
C LEU A 64 13.28 -27.29 -4.08
N ILE A 65 13.42 -26.95 -5.38
CA ILE A 65 14.62 -27.24 -6.15
C ILE A 65 15.35 -25.93 -6.44
N PRO A 66 16.43 -25.61 -5.71
CA PRO A 66 17.29 -24.48 -6.04
C PRO A 66 18.12 -24.81 -7.27
N LEU A 67 18.04 -23.95 -8.30
CA LEU A 67 18.68 -24.19 -9.58
C LEU A 67 19.18 -22.87 -10.19
N GLY A 68 20.49 -22.62 -10.18
CA GLY A 68 21.03 -21.35 -10.66
C GLY A 68 20.33 -20.14 -10.07
N ASP A 69 19.77 -19.30 -10.90
CA ASP A 69 19.00 -18.09 -10.52
C ASP A 69 17.54 -18.39 -10.11
N TYR A 70 17.13 -19.67 -10.07
CA TYR A 70 15.74 -20.07 -9.87
C TYR A 70 15.52 -20.88 -8.60
N ILE A 71 14.30 -20.81 -8.07
CA ILE A 71 13.73 -21.79 -7.14
C ILE A 71 12.51 -22.39 -7.82
N ILE A 72 12.57 -23.67 -8.12
CA ILE A 72 11.46 -24.40 -8.74
C ILE A 72 10.56 -24.97 -7.64
N ILE A 73 9.27 -24.72 -7.76
CA ILE A 73 8.19 -25.33 -6.99
C ILE A 73 7.44 -26.26 -7.96
N PRO A 74 7.74 -27.58 -7.98
CA PRO A 74 7.28 -28.47 -9.05
C PRO A 74 5.83 -28.95 -8.89
N ASN A 75 5.25 -28.85 -7.71
CA ASN A 75 3.95 -29.40 -7.37
C ASN A 75 2.86 -28.32 -7.13
N GLY A 76 2.88 -27.25 -7.91
CA GLY A 76 1.93 -26.13 -7.79
C GLY A 76 0.47 -26.55 -7.85
N ALA A 77 0.11 -27.49 -8.76
CA ALA A 77 -1.26 -28.01 -8.84
C ALA A 77 -1.74 -28.62 -7.51
N GLN A 78 -0.87 -29.33 -6.80
CA GLN A 78 -1.17 -29.95 -5.50
C GLN A 78 -1.22 -28.89 -4.37
N LEU A 79 -0.28 -27.95 -4.35
CA LEU A 79 -0.24 -26.85 -3.39
C LEU A 79 -1.47 -25.94 -3.50
N LEU A 80 -1.94 -25.70 -4.71
CA LEU A 80 -3.12 -24.87 -4.98
C LEU A 80 -4.44 -25.50 -4.55
N LEU A 81 -4.47 -26.78 -4.16
CA LEU A 81 -5.66 -27.38 -3.54
C LEU A 81 -6.01 -26.68 -2.22
N ARG A 82 -5.01 -26.23 -1.47
CA ARG A 82 -5.18 -25.50 -0.22
C ARG A 82 -4.43 -24.16 -0.27
N ALA A 83 -5.15 -23.07 -0.13
CA ALA A 83 -4.54 -21.74 -0.17
C ALA A 83 -3.40 -21.55 0.86
N LYS A 84 -3.53 -22.13 2.05
CA LYS A 84 -2.47 -22.05 3.07
C LYS A 84 -1.16 -22.74 2.64
N ASP A 85 -1.24 -23.85 1.90
CA ASP A 85 -0.06 -24.62 1.52
C ASP A 85 0.78 -23.83 0.51
N ILE A 86 0.15 -23.23 -0.50
CA ILE A 86 0.87 -22.38 -1.46
C ILE A 86 1.43 -21.11 -0.80
N ILE A 87 0.68 -20.47 0.11
CA ILE A 87 1.15 -19.29 0.84
C ILE A 87 2.37 -19.64 1.70
N ASN A 88 2.28 -20.71 2.51
CA ASN A 88 3.37 -21.14 3.38
C ASN A 88 4.61 -21.53 2.57
N THR A 89 4.44 -22.21 1.43
CA THR A 89 5.54 -22.61 0.57
C THR A 89 6.25 -21.39 -0.03
N ILE A 90 5.51 -20.42 -0.56
CA ILE A 90 6.11 -19.20 -1.10
C ILE A 90 6.80 -18.39 0.01
N ASN A 91 6.18 -18.27 1.19
CA ASN A 91 6.79 -17.58 2.32
C ASN A 91 8.10 -18.26 2.76
N ALA A 92 8.12 -19.60 2.87
CA ALA A 92 9.35 -20.34 3.19
C ALA A 92 10.47 -20.11 2.14
N VAL A 93 10.11 -19.99 0.87
CA VAL A 93 11.07 -19.60 -0.19
C VAL A 93 11.58 -18.20 0.05
N ARG A 94 10.69 -17.24 0.36
CA ARG A 94 11.07 -15.85 0.64
C ARG A 94 11.94 -15.71 1.87
N ASP A 95 11.63 -16.40 2.94
CA ASP A 95 12.44 -16.41 4.18
C ASP A 95 13.85 -16.94 3.92
N LYS A 96 13.98 -18.00 3.10
CA LYS A 96 15.26 -18.65 2.84
C LYS A 96 16.11 -17.95 1.78
N TYR A 97 15.49 -17.50 0.70
CA TYR A 97 16.19 -16.99 -0.50
C TYR A 97 15.94 -15.51 -0.80
N GLY A 98 14.95 -14.91 -0.14
CA GLY A 98 14.57 -13.51 -0.34
C GLY A 98 14.31 -13.17 -1.80
N TYR A 99 15.05 -12.17 -2.30
CA TYR A 99 15.01 -11.70 -3.69
C TYR A 99 16.16 -12.24 -4.55
N SER A 100 17.10 -13.01 -3.97
CA SER A 100 18.29 -13.50 -4.70
C SER A 100 17.95 -14.47 -5.83
N LYS A 101 16.74 -15.02 -5.85
CA LYS A 101 16.28 -15.99 -6.86
C LYS A 101 14.88 -15.67 -7.38
N LEU A 102 14.59 -16.09 -8.61
CA LEU A 102 13.26 -16.06 -9.21
C LEU A 102 12.47 -17.32 -8.80
N ILE A 103 11.21 -17.15 -8.42
CA ILE A 103 10.33 -18.29 -8.12
C ILE A 103 9.69 -18.78 -9.41
N TYR A 104 9.92 -20.03 -9.75
CA TYR A 104 9.29 -20.76 -10.84
C TYR A 104 8.28 -21.76 -10.27
N LEU A 105 6.98 -21.49 -10.47
CA LEU A 105 5.88 -22.37 -10.02
C LEU A 105 5.36 -23.18 -11.19
N GLN A 106 5.53 -24.50 -11.12
CA GLN A 106 5.02 -25.45 -12.13
C GLN A 106 3.61 -25.92 -11.79
N GLY A 107 2.86 -26.31 -12.80
CA GLY A 107 1.58 -26.99 -12.63
C GLY A 107 0.40 -26.06 -12.28
N VAL A 108 0.44 -24.81 -12.69
CA VAL A 108 -0.70 -23.91 -12.60
C VAL A 108 -1.64 -24.17 -13.77
N SER A 109 -2.90 -24.49 -13.49
CA SER A 109 -3.92 -24.79 -14.52
C SER A 109 -5.00 -23.73 -14.66
N ASP A 110 -5.13 -22.83 -13.69
CA ASP A 110 -6.11 -21.75 -13.68
C ASP A 110 -5.41 -20.41 -13.96
N PRO A 111 -5.66 -19.78 -15.15
CA PRO A 111 -5.00 -18.53 -15.51
C PRO A 111 -5.42 -17.36 -14.60
N TYR A 112 -6.59 -17.45 -13.96
CA TYR A 112 -7.08 -16.40 -13.07
C TYR A 112 -6.36 -16.36 -11.72
N LEU A 113 -5.48 -17.33 -11.46
CA LEU A 113 -4.56 -17.31 -10.32
C LEU A 113 -3.28 -16.51 -10.61
N LEU A 114 -2.94 -16.24 -11.87
CA LEU A 114 -1.69 -15.57 -12.22
C LEU A 114 -1.50 -14.22 -11.49
N PRO A 115 -2.49 -13.31 -11.41
CA PRO A 115 -2.31 -12.03 -10.72
C PRO A 115 -1.95 -12.20 -9.24
N ILE A 116 -2.67 -13.06 -8.50
CA ILE A 116 -2.40 -13.27 -7.07
C ILE A 116 -1.08 -13.99 -6.83
N LEU A 117 -0.71 -14.96 -7.66
CA LEU A 117 0.56 -15.67 -7.54
C LEU A 117 1.74 -14.75 -7.82
N VAL A 118 1.65 -13.87 -8.84
CA VAL A 118 2.66 -12.85 -9.08
C VAL A 118 2.71 -11.84 -7.92
N TYR A 119 1.57 -11.43 -7.38
CA TYR A 119 1.51 -10.56 -6.20
C TYR A 119 2.25 -11.17 -4.99
N MET A 120 2.19 -12.50 -4.82
CA MET A 120 2.95 -13.25 -3.82
C MET A 120 4.44 -13.39 -4.18
N GLY A 121 4.84 -13.05 -5.41
CA GLY A 121 6.23 -13.03 -5.86
C GLY A 121 6.66 -14.19 -6.75
N VAL A 122 5.73 -14.97 -7.31
CA VAL A 122 6.03 -15.93 -8.38
C VAL A 122 6.38 -15.14 -9.65
N SER A 123 7.49 -15.53 -10.29
CA SER A 123 8.00 -14.84 -11.47
C SER A 123 7.84 -15.64 -12.76
N LEU A 124 7.82 -16.96 -12.66
CA LEU A 124 7.80 -17.85 -13.82
C LEU A 124 6.75 -18.96 -13.65
N PHE A 125 6.09 -19.29 -14.76
CA PHE A 125 5.06 -20.34 -14.86
C PHE A 125 5.34 -21.23 -16.06
N ASP A 126 4.85 -22.48 -16.07
CA ASP A 126 4.90 -23.38 -17.25
C ASP A 126 3.60 -23.38 -18.05
N SER A 127 3.71 -23.70 -19.33
CA SER A 127 2.58 -23.73 -20.27
C SER A 127 1.74 -25.01 -20.23
N SER A 128 2.27 -26.11 -19.65
CA SER A 128 1.80 -27.47 -19.88
C SER A 128 0.32 -27.69 -19.57
N LEU A 129 -0.15 -27.21 -18.41
CA LEU A 129 -1.55 -27.39 -18.01
C LEU A 129 -2.50 -26.44 -18.75
N PHE A 130 -2.04 -25.26 -19.15
CA PHE A 130 -2.84 -24.34 -19.97
C PHE A 130 -3.06 -24.90 -21.39
N GLU A 131 -2.02 -25.52 -21.97
CA GLU A 131 -2.11 -26.23 -23.26
C GLU A 131 -3.06 -27.43 -23.14
N LEU A 132 -2.90 -28.28 -22.12
CA LEU A 132 -3.75 -29.43 -21.88
C LEU A 132 -5.23 -29.05 -21.76
N ARG A 133 -5.54 -27.95 -21.11
CA ARG A 133 -6.92 -27.43 -21.02
C ARG A 133 -7.42 -26.96 -22.37
N GLY A 134 -6.57 -26.33 -23.20
CA GLY A 134 -6.89 -25.96 -24.55
C GLY A 134 -7.21 -27.14 -25.45
N LEU A 135 -6.42 -28.22 -25.36
CA LEU A 135 -6.69 -29.51 -26.04
C LEU A 135 -8.03 -30.12 -25.64
N LYS A 136 -8.50 -29.88 -24.41
CA LYS A 136 -9.82 -30.29 -23.91
C LYS A 136 -10.95 -29.34 -24.30
N GLY A 137 -10.68 -28.35 -25.14
CA GLY A 137 -11.64 -27.34 -25.56
C GLY A 137 -12.06 -26.33 -24.49
N GLU A 138 -11.26 -26.15 -23.45
CA GLU A 138 -11.49 -25.13 -22.41
C GLU A 138 -10.77 -23.84 -22.79
N LYS A 139 -11.52 -22.89 -23.39
CA LYS A 139 -11.01 -21.59 -23.85
C LYS A 139 -11.00 -20.57 -22.72
N PHE A 140 -9.85 -19.94 -22.47
CA PHE A 140 -9.71 -18.84 -21.51
C PHE A 140 -10.18 -17.53 -22.13
N THR A 141 -10.98 -16.77 -21.37
CA THR A 141 -11.49 -15.47 -21.79
C THR A 141 -11.35 -14.44 -20.65
N PRO A 142 -11.44 -13.15 -20.90
CA PRO A 142 -11.37 -12.14 -19.85
C PRO A 142 -12.46 -12.24 -18.76
N ILE A 143 -13.51 -13.02 -18.99
CA ILE A 143 -14.68 -13.14 -18.11
C ILE A 143 -14.93 -14.57 -17.60
N GLY A 144 -14.02 -15.51 -17.86
CA GLY A 144 -14.16 -16.90 -17.42
C GLY A 144 -13.77 -17.91 -18.50
N ILE A 145 -13.98 -19.20 -18.21
CA ILE A 145 -13.64 -20.31 -19.10
C ILE A 145 -14.86 -20.75 -19.86
N VAL A 146 -14.75 -20.81 -21.19
CA VAL A 146 -15.81 -21.23 -22.09
C VAL A 146 -15.44 -22.57 -22.73
N LYS A 147 -16.38 -23.52 -22.80
CA LYS A 147 -16.16 -24.79 -23.49
C LYS A 147 -16.43 -24.66 -24.99
N THR A 148 -15.58 -25.30 -25.78
CA THR A 148 -15.63 -25.39 -27.22
C THR A 148 -15.27 -26.80 -27.68
N ASN A 149 -15.56 -27.16 -28.94
CA ASN A 149 -15.17 -28.44 -29.53
C ASN A 149 -13.84 -28.36 -30.30
N ALA A 150 -13.18 -27.21 -30.28
CA ALA A 150 -11.91 -26.99 -30.97
C ALA A 150 -10.73 -27.08 -30.01
N ASP A 151 -9.55 -27.40 -30.56
CA ASP A 151 -8.30 -27.18 -29.85
C ASP A 151 -8.02 -25.67 -29.79
N VAL A 152 -7.98 -25.13 -28.58
CA VAL A 152 -7.73 -23.71 -28.27
C VAL A 152 -6.45 -23.50 -27.46
N SER A 153 -5.52 -24.45 -27.56
CA SER A 153 -4.26 -24.40 -26.80
C SER A 153 -3.45 -23.13 -27.08
N LYS A 154 -3.35 -22.76 -28.35
CA LYS A 154 -2.60 -21.56 -28.78
C LYS A 154 -3.24 -20.27 -28.28
N GLU A 155 -4.58 -20.19 -28.35
CA GLU A 155 -5.33 -19.05 -27.82
C GLU A 155 -5.16 -18.92 -26.30
N ASN A 156 -5.15 -20.04 -25.57
CA ASN A 156 -4.93 -20.05 -24.14
C ASN A 156 -3.52 -19.56 -23.77
N LEU A 157 -2.49 -19.97 -24.51
CA LEU A 157 -1.13 -19.47 -24.29
C LEU A 157 -1.02 -17.98 -24.57
N ASN A 158 -1.65 -17.49 -25.64
CA ASN A 158 -1.70 -16.07 -25.96
C ASN A 158 -2.40 -15.28 -24.84
N PHE A 159 -3.56 -15.76 -24.37
CA PHE A 159 -4.27 -15.16 -23.25
C PHE A 159 -3.40 -15.05 -21.99
N CYS A 160 -2.72 -16.13 -21.59
CA CYS A 160 -1.84 -16.13 -20.42
C CYS A 160 -0.66 -15.16 -20.59
N ASN A 161 -0.04 -15.11 -21.78
CA ASN A 161 1.06 -14.19 -22.06
C ASN A 161 0.60 -12.73 -22.00
N ASP A 162 -0.55 -12.38 -22.58
CA ASP A 162 -1.08 -11.02 -22.57
C ASP A 162 -1.50 -10.60 -21.15
N LEU A 163 -2.03 -11.54 -20.35
CA LEU A 163 -2.32 -11.32 -18.94
C LEU A 163 -1.04 -11.05 -18.14
N LEU A 164 0.02 -11.84 -18.32
CA LEU A 164 1.30 -11.64 -17.64
C LEU A 164 1.97 -10.32 -18.03
N LYS A 165 1.89 -9.90 -19.28
CA LYS A 165 2.33 -8.55 -19.71
C LYS A 165 1.53 -7.45 -19.03
N SER A 166 0.21 -7.61 -18.92
CA SER A 166 -0.66 -6.65 -18.22
C SER A 166 -0.32 -6.57 -16.73
N ILE A 167 0.03 -7.70 -16.11
CA ILE A 167 0.51 -7.78 -14.74
C ILE A 167 1.86 -7.06 -14.60
N SER A 168 2.82 -7.26 -15.51
CA SER A 168 4.10 -6.52 -15.52
C SER A 168 3.88 -5.02 -15.54
N ILE A 169 3.05 -4.52 -16.47
CA ILE A 169 2.67 -3.11 -16.56
C ILE A 169 2.04 -2.62 -15.25
N SER A 170 1.24 -3.44 -14.58
CA SER A 170 0.62 -3.07 -13.31
C SER A 170 1.62 -2.96 -12.15
N ILE A 171 2.69 -3.77 -12.15
CA ILE A 171 3.82 -3.65 -11.22
C ILE A 171 4.55 -2.32 -11.46
N GLU A 172 4.90 -2.02 -12.69
CA GLU A 172 5.61 -0.80 -13.09
C GLU A 172 4.85 0.47 -12.74
N ASN A 173 3.52 0.44 -12.89
CA ASN A 173 2.65 1.56 -12.56
C ASN A 173 2.18 1.58 -11.09
N GLY A 174 2.58 0.62 -10.26
CA GLY A 174 2.23 0.57 -8.83
C GLY A 174 0.74 0.30 -8.55
N ILE A 175 0.03 -0.37 -9.45
CA ILE A 175 -1.41 -0.67 -9.35
C ILE A 175 -1.74 -2.17 -9.27
N LEU A 176 -0.74 -3.02 -9.04
CA LEU A 176 -0.94 -4.48 -9.04
C LEU A 176 -2.02 -4.93 -8.04
N ARG A 177 -2.09 -4.30 -6.86
CA ARG A 177 -3.12 -4.65 -5.87
C ARG A 177 -4.53 -4.40 -6.40
N ASP A 178 -4.77 -3.31 -7.12
CA ASP A 178 -6.07 -3.02 -7.74
C ASP A 178 -6.43 -4.07 -8.82
N VAL A 179 -5.42 -4.55 -9.56
CA VAL A 179 -5.59 -5.64 -10.53
C VAL A 179 -5.96 -6.93 -9.83
N VAL A 180 -5.26 -7.30 -8.76
CA VAL A 180 -5.55 -8.51 -7.97
C VAL A 180 -6.97 -8.48 -7.40
N GLU A 181 -7.44 -7.36 -6.87
CA GLU A 181 -8.79 -7.22 -6.31
C GLU A 181 -9.90 -7.29 -7.39
N ARG A 182 -9.63 -6.79 -8.58
CA ARG A 182 -10.61 -6.81 -9.68
C ARG A 182 -10.64 -8.11 -10.45
N PHE A 183 -9.52 -8.84 -10.48
CA PHE A 183 -9.36 -10.06 -11.26
C PHE A 183 -9.72 -11.32 -10.45
N GLN A 184 -10.88 -11.29 -9.77
CA GLN A 184 -11.36 -12.34 -8.86
C GLN A 184 -12.27 -13.35 -9.58
N PHE A 185 -11.86 -13.84 -10.76
CA PHE A 185 -12.61 -14.86 -11.52
C PHE A 185 -12.41 -16.29 -10.98
N SER A 186 -11.52 -16.47 -9.99
CA SER A 186 -11.26 -17.73 -9.33
C SER A 186 -11.55 -17.60 -7.82
N ASN A 187 -12.43 -18.44 -7.29
CA ASN A 187 -12.68 -18.52 -5.84
C ASN A 187 -11.38 -18.77 -5.05
N LYS A 188 -10.45 -19.51 -5.64
CA LYS A 188 -9.13 -19.78 -5.04
C LYS A 188 -8.29 -18.51 -4.95
N ALA A 189 -8.35 -17.61 -5.94
CA ALA A 189 -7.67 -16.32 -5.88
C ALA A 189 -8.20 -15.47 -4.70
N SER A 190 -9.53 -15.39 -4.55
CA SER A 190 -10.17 -14.70 -3.42
C SER A 190 -9.80 -15.33 -2.07
N GLU A 191 -9.79 -16.67 -1.97
CA GLU A 191 -9.37 -17.38 -0.76
C GLU A 191 -7.93 -17.03 -0.37
N ILE A 192 -7.01 -17.07 -1.32
CA ILE A 192 -5.60 -16.71 -1.10
C ILE A 192 -5.48 -15.26 -0.63
N LEU A 193 -6.13 -14.31 -1.31
CA LEU A 193 -6.08 -12.90 -0.98
C LEU A 193 -6.56 -12.62 0.45
N ARG A 194 -7.71 -13.17 0.83
CA ARG A 194 -8.29 -13.00 2.17
C ARG A 194 -7.43 -13.60 3.27
N ILE A 195 -6.79 -14.75 3.01
CA ILE A 195 -5.86 -15.36 3.96
C ILE A 195 -4.58 -14.53 4.09
N LEU A 196 -4.03 -14.01 3.00
CA LEU A 196 -2.87 -13.11 3.02
C LEU A 196 -3.16 -11.87 3.86
N ASP A 197 -4.26 -11.20 3.59
CA ASP A 197 -4.63 -9.95 4.26
C ASP A 197 -4.97 -10.14 5.75
N SER A 198 -5.58 -11.27 6.14
CA SER A 198 -5.98 -11.52 7.52
C SER A 198 -4.89 -12.16 8.36
N ARG A 199 -4.30 -13.26 7.88
CA ARG A 199 -3.37 -14.09 8.69
C ARG A 199 -1.91 -13.73 8.50
N PHE A 200 -1.56 -13.16 7.35
CA PHE A 200 -0.19 -12.78 7.00
C PHE A 200 -0.03 -11.27 6.83
N TYR A 201 -0.93 -10.50 7.46
CA TYR A 201 -0.92 -9.03 7.36
C TYR A 201 0.44 -8.42 7.69
N SER A 202 1.07 -8.80 8.80
CA SER A 202 2.37 -8.25 9.22
C SER A 202 3.46 -8.43 8.15
N LEU A 203 3.48 -9.61 7.49
CA LEU A 203 4.39 -9.85 6.37
C LEU A 203 4.01 -9.01 5.16
N SER A 204 2.72 -9.01 4.77
CA SER A 204 2.22 -8.23 3.64
C SER A 204 2.48 -6.74 3.81
N GLU A 205 2.26 -6.19 5.03
CA GLU A 205 2.49 -4.80 5.36
C GLU A 205 3.96 -4.39 5.20
N THR A 206 4.88 -5.22 5.69
CA THR A 206 6.33 -4.96 5.62
C THR A 206 6.82 -4.73 4.19
N TYR A 207 6.27 -5.47 3.23
CA TYR A 207 6.67 -5.36 1.83
C TYR A 207 5.76 -4.47 0.99
N PHE A 208 4.56 -4.14 1.47
CA PHE A 208 3.65 -3.31 0.71
C PHE A 208 4.20 -1.88 0.57
N PRO A 209 4.14 -1.26 -0.62
CA PRO A 209 4.61 0.10 -0.83
C PRO A 209 4.00 1.08 0.16
N ARG A 210 4.76 2.12 0.55
CA ARG A 210 4.25 3.18 1.43
C ARG A 210 3.05 3.88 0.81
N ARG A 211 3.07 4.01 -0.51
CA ARG A 211 1.97 4.56 -1.28
C ARG A 211 1.86 3.91 -2.64
N THR A 212 0.66 3.94 -3.19
CA THR A 212 0.36 3.67 -4.59
C THR A 212 -0.16 4.94 -5.27
N PRO A 213 -0.15 5.05 -6.59
CA PRO A 213 -0.65 6.24 -7.27
C PRO A 213 -2.13 6.53 -6.94
N ARG A 214 -2.93 5.48 -6.78
CA ARG A 214 -4.35 5.52 -6.51
C ARG A 214 -4.80 4.20 -5.87
N ILE A 215 -5.86 4.23 -5.08
CA ILE A 215 -6.55 3.06 -4.55
C ILE A 215 -7.93 2.98 -5.20
N SER A 216 -8.24 1.88 -5.86
CA SER A 216 -9.57 1.60 -6.37
C SER A 216 -10.27 0.59 -5.46
N ALA A 217 -11.01 1.09 -4.48
CA ALA A 217 -11.74 0.26 -3.53
C ALA A 217 -13.07 -0.19 -4.15
N SER A 218 -13.04 -1.28 -4.90
CA SER A 218 -14.21 -1.77 -5.65
C SER A 218 -14.94 -2.95 -5.01
N SER A 219 -14.39 -3.52 -3.94
CA SER A 219 -14.96 -4.65 -3.21
C SER A 219 -14.70 -4.55 -1.71
N LEU A 220 -15.37 -5.39 -0.90
CA LEU A 220 -15.10 -5.49 0.54
C LEU A 220 -13.68 -5.98 0.85
N ASP A 221 -13.03 -6.70 -0.05
CA ASP A 221 -11.65 -7.12 0.13
C ASP A 221 -10.69 -5.93 0.20
N SER A 222 -11.09 -4.77 -0.35
CA SER A 222 -10.34 -3.51 -0.23
C SER A 222 -10.20 -3.03 1.21
N LEU A 223 -11.13 -3.37 2.10
CA LEU A 223 -11.03 -3.02 3.53
C LEU A 223 -9.75 -3.56 4.18
N ASN A 224 -9.28 -4.71 3.73
CA ASN A 224 -8.13 -5.40 4.31
C ASN A 224 -6.81 -5.13 3.57
N ARG A 225 -6.77 -4.15 2.68
CA ARG A 225 -5.54 -3.71 2.00
C ARG A 225 -4.49 -3.29 3.04
N PRO A 226 -3.23 -3.71 2.89
CA PRO A 226 -2.18 -3.37 3.87
C PRO A 226 -1.98 -1.87 4.08
N ASP A 227 -2.11 -1.05 3.04
CA ASP A 227 -2.00 0.42 3.11
C ASP A 227 -3.15 1.06 3.90
N LEU A 228 -4.38 0.56 3.74
CA LEU A 228 -5.56 1.05 4.47
C LEU A 228 -5.53 0.60 5.93
N VAL A 229 -5.17 -0.66 6.19
CA VAL A 229 -5.04 -1.17 7.57
C VAL A 229 -3.94 -0.41 8.32
N ARG A 230 -2.78 -0.19 7.70
CA ARG A 230 -1.68 0.62 8.26
C ARG A 230 -2.14 2.02 8.68
N TYR A 231 -2.90 2.70 7.82
CA TYR A 231 -3.46 4.02 8.14
C TYR A 231 -4.42 3.94 9.33
N ARG A 232 -5.35 2.99 9.32
CA ARG A 232 -6.31 2.82 10.42
C ARG A 232 -5.64 2.48 11.74
N GLU A 233 -4.59 1.67 11.71
CA GLU A 233 -3.77 1.38 12.90
C GLU A 233 -3.10 2.65 13.45
N TYR A 234 -2.56 3.49 12.56
CA TYR A 234 -1.99 4.78 12.96
C TYR A 234 -3.04 5.66 13.64
N ILE A 235 -4.22 5.85 13.03
CA ILE A 235 -5.30 6.66 13.60
C ILE A 235 -5.78 6.09 14.95
N SER A 236 -5.87 4.78 15.07
CA SER A 236 -6.39 4.13 16.28
C SER A 236 -5.39 4.06 17.44
N ARG A 237 -4.07 4.05 17.15
CA ARG A 237 -3.05 3.81 18.17
C ARG A 237 -2.14 5.00 18.42
N SER A 238 -1.65 5.63 17.37
CA SER A 238 -0.56 6.62 17.44
C SER A 238 -1.06 8.05 17.26
N TYR A 239 -2.09 8.25 16.44
CA TYR A 239 -2.58 9.59 16.18
C TYR A 239 -3.00 10.31 17.48
N ARG A 240 -2.53 11.54 17.64
CA ARG A 240 -2.95 12.46 18.71
C ARG A 240 -3.51 13.73 18.08
N ARG A 241 -4.66 14.16 18.57
CA ARG A 241 -5.28 15.39 18.08
C ARG A 241 -4.36 16.60 18.24
N PRO A 242 -4.48 17.62 17.40
CA PRO A 242 -3.78 18.88 17.58
C PRO A 242 -4.03 19.46 18.98
N ARG A 243 -3.03 20.11 19.55
CA ARG A 243 -3.07 20.64 20.93
C ARG A 243 -4.19 21.69 21.11
N GLY A 244 -4.66 21.90 22.33
CA GLY A 244 -5.70 22.85 22.71
C GLY A 244 -7.03 22.17 23.07
N GLU A 245 -7.85 22.87 23.83
CA GLU A 245 -9.23 22.45 24.12
C GLU A 245 -10.08 22.63 22.87
N ARG A 246 -10.67 21.54 22.39
CA ARG A 246 -11.43 21.57 21.15
C ARG A 246 -12.69 20.69 21.26
N ILE A 247 -13.67 21.06 20.47
CA ILE A 247 -14.86 20.27 20.20
C ILE A 247 -14.52 19.30 19.06
N ALA A 248 -14.74 18.00 19.26
CA ALA A 248 -14.70 17.05 18.15
C ALA A 248 -15.91 17.29 17.24
N LEU A 249 -15.71 17.47 15.96
CA LEU A 249 -16.77 17.60 14.96
C LEU A 249 -16.67 16.48 13.94
N LEU A 250 -17.54 15.47 14.08
CA LEU A 250 -17.64 14.39 13.10
C LEU A 250 -18.44 14.84 11.89
N LEU A 251 -17.91 14.59 10.70
CA LEU A 251 -18.48 15.01 9.41
C LEU A 251 -18.62 13.83 8.46
N PRO A 252 -19.62 13.81 7.57
CA PRO A 252 -19.72 12.79 6.53
C PRO A 252 -18.67 13.02 5.46
N CYS A 253 -18.32 11.97 4.72
CA CYS A 253 -17.43 12.05 3.58
C CYS A 253 -18.04 12.78 2.37
N SER A 254 -17.24 12.94 1.33
CA SER A 254 -17.70 13.40 0.01
C SER A 254 -16.93 12.68 -1.10
N ALA A 255 -17.52 12.61 -2.29
CA ALA A 255 -16.86 11.98 -3.44
C ALA A 255 -15.57 12.69 -3.84
N ARG A 256 -15.54 14.03 -3.71
CA ARG A 256 -14.35 14.83 -4.05
C ARG A 256 -13.35 14.86 -2.91
N LYS A 257 -12.07 14.64 -3.24
CA LYS A 257 -10.93 14.68 -2.32
C LYS A 257 -9.88 15.71 -2.80
N PRO A 258 -9.18 16.41 -1.92
CA PRO A 258 -9.42 16.48 -0.46
C PRO A 258 -10.84 16.99 -0.16
N TYR A 259 -11.44 16.53 0.94
CA TYR A 259 -12.86 16.83 1.27
C TYR A 259 -13.15 18.31 1.34
N SER A 260 -12.25 19.13 1.90
CA SER A 260 -12.37 20.59 1.99
C SER A 260 -12.61 21.28 0.64
N THR A 261 -12.27 20.62 -0.48
CA THR A 261 -12.51 21.17 -1.83
C THR A 261 -13.91 20.86 -2.37
N SER A 262 -14.68 19.98 -1.72
CA SER A 262 -16.04 19.63 -2.11
C SER A 262 -17.03 20.74 -1.79
N LYS A 263 -18.15 20.77 -2.53
CA LYS A 263 -19.22 21.75 -2.30
C LYS A 263 -19.79 21.64 -0.88
N SER A 264 -20.07 20.43 -0.43
CA SER A 264 -20.64 20.13 0.89
C SER A 264 -19.74 20.61 2.03
N HIS A 265 -18.45 20.26 2.02
CA HIS A 265 -17.53 20.71 3.06
C HIS A 265 -17.26 22.21 3.02
N LYS A 266 -17.27 22.85 1.83
CA LYS A 266 -17.17 24.31 1.74
C LYS A 266 -18.36 25.00 2.41
N MET A 267 -19.58 24.44 2.30
CA MET A 267 -20.75 24.97 3.03
C MET A 267 -20.53 24.93 4.54
N ILE A 268 -20.07 23.79 5.07
CA ILE A 268 -19.77 23.64 6.51
C ILE A 268 -18.66 24.61 6.93
N ILE A 269 -17.53 24.66 6.20
CA ILE A 269 -16.40 25.54 6.50
C ILE A 269 -16.85 27.02 6.53
N ASN A 270 -17.68 27.44 5.57
CA ASN A 270 -18.20 28.79 5.51
C ASN A 270 -19.16 29.08 6.67
N ALA A 271 -20.03 28.14 7.03
CA ALA A 271 -20.94 28.29 8.16
C ALA A 271 -20.17 28.39 9.50
N LEU A 272 -19.13 27.58 9.69
CA LEU A 272 -18.27 27.63 10.87
C LEU A 272 -17.53 28.98 10.98
N GLY A 273 -17.05 29.53 9.88
CA GLY A 273 -16.38 30.84 9.83
C GLY A 273 -15.35 31.02 10.97
N ARG A 274 -15.57 32.02 11.85
CA ARG A 274 -14.70 32.32 12.99
C ARG A 274 -14.74 31.30 14.12
N LEU A 275 -15.72 30.37 14.11
CA LEU A 275 -15.82 29.30 15.11
C LEU A 275 -14.94 28.09 14.76
N ARG A 276 -14.48 28.00 13.52
CA ARG A 276 -13.68 26.86 13.05
C ARG A 276 -12.45 26.54 13.92
N PRO A 277 -11.73 27.53 14.48
CA PRO A 277 -10.62 27.23 15.38
C PRO A 277 -10.99 26.49 16.66
N TYR A 278 -12.24 26.49 17.10
CA TYR A 278 -12.70 25.76 18.29
C TYR A 278 -13.01 24.31 18.03
N VAL A 279 -13.11 23.89 16.77
CA VAL A 279 -13.48 22.54 16.38
C VAL A 279 -12.32 21.79 15.74
N HIS A 280 -12.24 20.49 16.02
CA HIS A 280 -11.40 19.55 15.32
C HIS A 280 -12.28 18.69 14.41
N GLU A 281 -12.18 18.93 13.11
CA GLU A 281 -12.99 18.25 12.11
C GLU A 281 -12.43 16.84 11.84
N VAL A 282 -13.27 15.80 11.97
CA VAL A 282 -12.93 14.40 11.68
C VAL A 282 -13.96 13.84 10.72
N ILE A 283 -13.54 13.39 9.56
CA ILE A 283 -14.41 12.85 8.52
C ILE A 283 -14.58 11.34 8.74
N VAL A 284 -15.83 10.87 8.70
CA VAL A 284 -16.21 9.45 8.77
C VAL A 284 -16.41 8.94 7.35
N THR A 285 -15.71 7.86 6.98
CA THR A 285 -15.70 7.36 5.61
C THR A 285 -15.28 5.89 5.53
N SER A 286 -15.61 5.20 4.43
CA SER A 286 -15.05 3.91 4.05
C SER A 286 -14.22 4.07 2.76
N PRO A 287 -13.18 3.25 2.55
CA PRO A 287 -12.64 2.19 3.40
C PRO A 287 -11.57 2.68 4.40
N VAL A 288 -11.32 3.97 4.46
CA VAL A 288 -10.24 4.59 5.24
C VAL A 288 -10.59 4.67 6.73
N GLY A 289 -11.88 4.83 7.08
CA GLY A 289 -12.37 4.95 8.45
C GLY A 289 -12.50 6.40 8.92
N LEU A 290 -11.66 6.84 9.85
CA LEU A 290 -11.66 8.20 10.36
C LEU A 290 -10.53 9.02 9.72
N VAL A 291 -10.86 10.21 9.23
CA VAL A 291 -9.88 11.11 8.62
C VAL A 291 -9.89 12.47 9.33
N PRO A 292 -8.93 12.72 10.25
CA PRO A 292 -8.68 14.05 10.76
C PRO A 292 -8.42 15.03 9.61
N ARG A 293 -8.96 16.25 9.71
CA ARG A 293 -8.92 17.25 8.64
C ARG A 293 -7.51 17.54 8.12
N GLU A 294 -6.53 17.57 8.99
CA GLU A 294 -5.13 17.80 8.64
C GLU A 294 -4.53 16.71 7.76
N LEU A 295 -5.06 15.48 7.84
CA LEU A 295 -4.60 14.33 7.05
C LEU A 295 -5.40 14.09 5.76
N GLU A 296 -6.43 14.90 5.45
CA GLU A 296 -7.32 14.65 4.31
C GLU A 296 -6.63 14.64 2.93
N ALA A 297 -5.47 15.30 2.82
CA ALA A 297 -4.69 15.37 1.59
C ALA A 297 -3.51 14.40 1.57
N THR A 298 -3.33 13.57 2.59
CA THR A 298 -2.27 12.55 2.64
C THR A 298 -2.73 11.26 1.96
N TYR A 299 -1.78 10.35 1.69
CA TYR A 299 -2.11 8.98 1.30
C TYR A 299 -2.41 8.14 2.55
N PRO A 300 -3.44 7.30 2.60
CA PRO A 300 -4.43 7.00 1.57
C PRO A 300 -5.65 7.94 1.49
N PRO A 301 -5.97 8.82 2.50
CA PRO A 301 -7.24 9.56 2.53
C PRO A 301 -7.54 10.40 1.29
N GLY A 302 -6.54 11.01 0.69
CA GLY A 302 -6.67 11.84 -0.52
C GLY A 302 -6.63 11.08 -1.85
N PHE A 303 -6.38 9.75 -1.81
CA PHE A 303 -5.98 8.99 -3.01
C PHE A 303 -6.83 7.73 -3.27
N TYR A 304 -7.95 7.57 -2.62
CA TYR A 304 -8.86 6.45 -2.89
C TYR A 304 -10.11 6.87 -3.64
N ASP A 305 -10.68 5.91 -4.36
CA ASP A 305 -11.95 6.01 -5.05
C ASP A 305 -12.82 4.81 -4.67
N ILE A 306 -14.09 5.08 -4.32
CA ILE A 306 -15.06 4.07 -3.90
C ILE A 306 -16.43 4.43 -4.48
N PRO A 307 -17.27 3.46 -4.87
CA PRO A 307 -18.67 3.72 -5.21
C PRO A 307 -19.41 4.30 -4.00
N VAL A 308 -19.99 5.49 -4.16
CA VAL A 308 -20.78 6.15 -3.10
C VAL A 308 -22.25 5.76 -3.28
N THR A 309 -22.72 4.82 -2.50
CA THR A 309 -24.08 4.25 -2.60
C THR A 309 -25.02 4.74 -1.51
N GLY A 310 -24.51 5.30 -0.40
CA GLY A 310 -25.26 5.60 0.80
C GLY A 310 -25.62 4.37 1.64
N ASN A 311 -25.19 3.18 1.22
CA ASN A 311 -25.39 1.93 1.95
C ASN A 311 -24.04 1.46 2.53
N TRP A 312 -24.05 1.07 3.79
CA TRP A 312 -22.88 0.62 4.54
C TRP A 312 -23.00 -0.88 4.82
N PHE A 313 -21.98 -1.65 4.46
CA PHE A 313 -21.87 -3.06 4.86
C PHE A 313 -21.56 -3.17 6.35
N GLU A 314 -21.91 -4.30 6.97
CA GLU A 314 -21.68 -4.50 8.40
C GLU A 314 -20.19 -4.44 8.75
N GLU A 315 -19.32 -4.98 7.91
CA GLU A 315 -17.87 -4.92 8.08
C GLU A 315 -17.35 -3.48 8.08
N GLU A 316 -17.95 -2.59 7.29
CA GLU A 316 -17.60 -1.16 7.30
C GLU A 316 -18.06 -0.47 8.59
N LYS A 317 -19.28 -0.77 9.05
CA LYS A 317 -19.84 -0.24 10.31
C LYS A 317 -19.01 -0.69 11.52
N GLU A 318 -18.68 -1.98 11.61
CA GLU A 318 -17.82 -2.54 12.65
C GLU A 318 -16.42 -1.92 12.66
N MET A 319 -15.82 -1.76 11.50
CA MET A 319 -14.52 -1.10 11.33
C MET A 319 -14.57 0.35 11.84
N ILE A 320 -15.57 1.13 11.42
CA ILE A 320 -15.73 2.53 11.83
C ILE A 320 -16.02 2.62 13.33
N GLY A 321 -16.92 1.76 13.86
CA GLY A 321 -17.23 1.72 15.28
C GLY A 321 -16.00 1.45 16.15
N SER A 322 -15.22 0.45 15.79
CA SER A 322 -13.97 0.10 16.48
C SER A 322 -12.96 1.26 16.44
N MET A 323 -12.86 1.97 15.32
CA MET A 323 -12.01 3.14 15.20
C MET A 323 -12.50 4.32 16.05
N LEU A 324 -13.81 4.59 16.08
CA LEU A 324 -14.39 5.65 16.93
C LEU A 324 -14.08 5.41 18.42
N ILE A 325 -14.30 4.20 18.91
CA ILE A 325 -13.99 3.81 20.30
C ILE A 325 -12.50 4.06 20.59
N SER A 326 -11.61 3.58 19.73
CA SER A 326 -10.16 3.73 19.91
C SER A 326 -9.73 5.19 19.81
N PHE A 327 -10.28 5.93 18.86
CA PHE A 327 -9.98 7.34 18.62
C PHE A 327 -10.34 8.21 19.84
N PHE A 328 -11.56 8.06 20.38
CA PHE A 328 -11.98 8.83 21.55
C PHE A 328 -11.30 8.38 22.86
N LYS A 329 -10.87 7.12 22.95
CA LYS A 329 -10.04 6.65 24.06
C LYS A 329 -8.68 7.35 24.10
N ASN A 330 -8.08 7.62 22.93
CA ASN A 330 -6.75 8.19 22.80
C ASN A 330 -6.76 9.73 22.66
N ASN A 331 -7.92 10.32 22.35
CA ASN A 331 -8.06 11.75 22.10
C ASN A 331 -9.25 12.31 22.90
N SER A 332 -8.97 12.96 24.00
CA SER A 332 -9.99 13.62 24.84
C SER A 332 -10.45 14.94 24.21
N TYR A 333 -11.73 15.23 24.27
CA TYR A 333 -12.34 16.49 23.86
C TYR A 333 -13.26 17.01 24.95
N THR A 334 -13.50 18.31 24.99
CA THR A 334 -14.44 18.92 25.92
C THR A 334 -15.86 18.47 25.59
N ARG A 335 -16.21 18.49 24.31
CA ARG A 335 -17.50 18.02 23.79
C ARG A 335 -17.32 17.38 22.41
N THR A 336 -18.29 16.59 22.01
CA THR A 336 -18.36 15.99 20.67
C THR A 336 -19.66 16.38 19.99
N ILE A 337 -19.59 16.77 18.73
CA ILE A 337 -20.73 17.01 17.85
C ILE A 337 -20.62 16.07 16.67
N SER A 338 -21.70 15.35 16.38
CA SER A 338 -21.84 14.56 15.14
C SER A 338 -22.79 15.28 14.20
N PHE A 339 -22.23 15.87 13.13
CA PHE A 339 -22.98 16.55 12.08
C PHE A 339 -22.91 15.67 10.81
N VAL A 340 -23.82 14.71 10.72
CA VAL A 340 -23.75 13.62 9.74
C VAL A 340 -25.10 13.39 9.05
N THR A 341 -25.04 12.76 7.89
CA THR A 341 -26.23 12.34 7.12
C THR A 341 -26.84 11.06 7.70
N GLU A 342 -28.08 10.77 7.34
CA GLU A 342 -28.88 9.66 7.87
C GLU A 342 -28.19 8.29 7.73
N ASP A 343 -27.49 8.07 6.64
CA ASP A 343 -26.73 6.83 6.37
C ASP A 343 -25.62 6.55 7.40
N LEU A 344 -25.24 7.55 8.20
CA LEU A 344 -24.25 7.43 9.29
C LEU A 344 -24.91 7.32 10.68
N ASP A 345 -26.22 7.15 10.79
CA ASP A 345 -26.89 7.05 12.09
C ASP A 345 -26.35 5.92 12.98
N PHE A 346 -25.77 4.87 12.38
CA PHE A 346 -25.18 3.74 13.11
C PHE A 346 -24.00 4.15 14.02
N ILE A 347 -23.33 5.29 13.76
CA ILE A 347 -22.21 5.72 14.61
C ILE A 347 -22.64 6.12 16.03
N LYS A 348 -23.94 6.40 16.28
CA LYS A 348 -24.48 6.83 17.58
C LYS A 348 -24.06 5.91 18.74
N GLU A 349 -24.02 4.60 18.48
CA GLU A 349 -23.69 3.58 19.47
C GLU A 349 -22.22 3.64 19.94
N PHE A 350 -21.33 4.27 19.16
CA PHE A 350 -19.89 4.30 19.38
C PHE A 350 -19.39 5.66 19.86
N LEU A 351 -20.29 6.62 20.10
CA LEU A 351 -19.94 7.98 20.47
C LEU A 351 -19.82 8.14 21.99
N PRO A 352 -18.96 9.07 22.47
CA PRO A 352 -18.86 9.35 23.90
C PRO A 352 -20.16 9.94 24.45
N ALA A 353 -20.39 9.74 25.75
CA ALA A 353 -21.53 10.31 26.46
C ALA A 353 -21.55 11.86 26.32
N GLY A 354 -22.76 12.41 26.18
CA GLY A 354 -22.93 13.86 25.99
C GLY A 354 -22.61 14.37 24.57
N ASN A 355 -22.50 13.46 23.59
CA ASN A 355 -22.41 13.86 22.19
C ASN A 355 -23.68 14.57 21.73
N VAL A 356 -23.53 15.70 21.04
CA VAL A 356 -24.63 16.40 20.35
C VAL A 356 -24.74 15.80 18.96
N PHE A 357 -25.90 15.22 18.65
CA PHE A 357 -26.14 14.59 17.36
C PHE A 357 -27.07 15.44 16.51
N ILE A 358 -26.55 15.98 15.40
CA ILE A 358 -27.28 16.81 14.45
C ILE A 358 -27.33 16.08 13.11
N ARG A 359 -28.52 15.79 12.61
CA ARG A 359 -28.69 15.20 11.29
C ARG A 359 -28.60 16.29 10.23
N TRP A 360 -27.62 16.15 9.33
CA TRP A 360 -27.43 17.10 8.27
C TRP A 360 -28.41 16.88 7.11
N ASP A 361 -29.31 17.82 6.94
CA ASP A 361 -30.12 17.94 5.73
C ASP A 361 -29.41 18.86 4.73
N LYS A 362 -28.94 18.26 3.60
CA LYS A 362 -28.24 19.01 2.53
C LYS A 362 -29.17 19.92 1.73
N SER A 363 -30.48 19.77 1.84
CA SER A 363 -31.50 20.57 1.14
C SER A 363 -31.85 21.85 1.88
N SER A 364 -31.57 21.94 3.19
CA SER A 364 -31.88 23.10 4.05
C SER A 364 -30.63 23.64 4.75
N ASN A 365 -30.63 24.93 5.05
CA ASN A 365 -29.61 25.57 5.88
C ASN A 365 -29.90 25.44 7.39
N ASP A 366 -31.04 24.93 7.80
CA ASP A 366 -31.45 24.89 9.22
C ASP A 366 -30.50 24.07 10.07
N SER A 367 -30.07 22.90 9.57
CA SER A 367 -29.09 22.06 10.27
C SER A 367 -27.70 22.73 10.39
N LEU A 368 -27.30 23.59 9.44
CA LEU A 368 -26.06 24.38 9.55
C LEU A 368 -26.21 25.48 10.62
N VAL A 369 -27.39 26.11 10.73
CA VAL A 369 -27.68 27.07 11.79
C VAL A 369 -27.69 26.40 13.15
N GLU A 370 -28.29 25.23 13.28
CA GLU A 370 -28.28 24.39 14.48
C GLU A 370 -26.84 24.05 14.90
N LEU A 371 -25.99 23.58 13.96
CA LEU A 371 -24.58 23.32 14.21
C LEU A 371 -23.84 24.53 14.78
N VAL A 372 -24.01 25.71 14.15
CA VAL A 372 -23.35 26.93 14.58
C VAL A 372 -23.81 27.35 15.98
N ASN A 373 -25.10 27.23 16.27
CA ASN A 373 -25.67 27.57 17.59
C ASN A 373 -25.18 26.60 18.67
N SER A 374 -25.17 25.31 18.42
CA SER A 374 -24.62 24.30 19.34
C SER A 374 -23.15 24.53 19.68
N ILE A 375 -22.33 24.90 18.68
CA ILE A 375 -20.93 25.22 18.93
C ILE A 375 -20.80 26.48 19.81
N LYS A 376 -21.59 27.56 19.53
CA LYS A 376 -21.58 28.77 20.36
C LYS A 376 -22.01 28.49 21.79
N GLU A 377 -23.03 27.68 21.98
CA GLU A 377 -23.51 27.26 23.31
C GLU A 377 -22.41 26.54 24.06
N ILE A 378 -21.73 25.54 23.45
CA ILE A 378 -20.64 24.81 24.08
C ILE A 378 -19.49 25.75 24.44
N ILE A 379 -19.08 26.65 23.54
CA ILE A 379 -18.01 27.62 23.80
C ILE A 379 -18.35 28.47 25.03
N ASN A 380 -19.57 28.95 25.16
CA ASN A 380 -20.02 29.78 26.26
C ASN A 380 -20.15 28.97 27.57
N THR A 381 -20.77 27.79 27.52
CA THR A 381 -21.01 26.95 28.70
C THR A 381 -19.72 26.39 29.28
N GLU A 382 -18.81 25.94 28.43
CA GLU A 382 -17.52 25.35 28.81
C GLU A 382 -16.41 26.41 28.92
N ASN A 383 -16.72 27.70 28.69
CA ASN A 383 -15.78 28.84 28.71
C ASN A 383 -14.50 28.57 27.90
N LEU A 384 -14.65 28.03 26.68
CA LEU A 384 -13.52 27.63 25.85
C LEU A 384 -12.72 28.85 25.38
N GLN A 385 -11.43 28.84 25.69
CA GLN A 385 -10.48 29.85 25.24
C GLN A 385 -9.73 29.38 24.00
N LEU A 386 -9.56 30.27 23.01
CA LEU A 386 -8.62 30.01 21.92
C LEU A 386 -7.19 30.12 22.44
N THR A 387 -6.47 29.01 22.45
CA THR A 387 -5.03 29.05 22.59
C THR A 387 -4.39 29.72 21.37
N ARG A 388 -3.32 30.50 21.56
CA ARG A 388 -2.56 31.10 20.44
C ARG A 388 -1.83 29.99 19.67
N TYR A 389 -2.56 29.31 18.81
CA TYR A 389 -2.07 28.22 17.97
C TYR A 389 -1.84 28.68 16.55
N ASN A 390 -0.74 28.23 15.96
CA ASN A 390 -0.57 28.28 14.53
C ASN A 390 -1.21 27.04 13.89
N PHE A 391 -2.53 27.10 13.66
CA PHE A 391 -3.30 25.99 13.07
C PHE A 391 -2.73 25.46 11.75
N ALA A 392 -2.13 26.35 10.95
CA ALA A 392 -1.51 25.94 9.69
C ALA A 392 -0.27 25.07 9.96
N MET A 393 0.53 25.44 10.96
CA MET A 393 1.73 24.67 11.33
C MET A 393 1.35 23.31 11.92
N GLU A 394 0.31 23.26 12.75
CA GLU A 394 -0.17 22.01 13.35
C GLU A 394 -0.54 20.97 12.29
N LYS A 395 -1.20 21.39 11.19
CA LYS A 395 -1.46 20.52 10.04
C LYS A 395 -0.18 19.83 9.54
N TYR A 396 0.90 20.58 9.36
CA TYR A 396 2.13 20.02 8.82
C TYR A 396 2.89 19.17 9.83
N ILE A 397 2.81 19.51 11.13
CA ILE A 397 3.35 18.65 12.20
C ILE A 397 2.65 17.29 12.16
N GLN A 398 1.32 17.26 12.08
CA GLN A 398 0.54 16.01 12.01
C GLN A 398 0.85 15.19 10.75
N ILE A 399 1.01 15.84 9.60
CA ILE A 399 1.42 15.16 8.36
C ILE A 399 2.83 14.58 8.50
N ALA A 400 3.77 15.32 9.09
CA ALA A 400 5.14 14.84 9.29
C ALA A 400 5.19 13.67 10.28
N ALA A 401 4.45 13.76 11.39
CA ALA A 401 4.32 12.69 12.37
C ALA A 401 3.70 11.42 11.75
N TYR A 402 2.67 11.58 10.91
CA TYR A 402 2.08 10.46 10.17
C TYR A 402 3.09 9.80 9.20
N GLN A 403 3.87 10.59 8.49
CA GLN A 403 4.80 10.08 7.46
C GLN A 403 6.06 9.48 8.06
N PHE A 404 6.65 10.12 9.07
CA PHE A 404 7.97 9.78 9.59
C PHE A 404 7.96 9.23 11.03
N GLY A 405 6.86 9.43 11.75
CA GLY A 405 6.74 9.12 13.18
C GLY A 405 6.80 10.36 14.07
N GLU A 406 6.29 10.23 15.30
CA GLU A 406 6.17 11.33 16.28
C GLU A 406 7.53 11.95 16.67
N TRP A 407 8.64 11.22 16.50
CA TRP A 407 10.00 11.68 16.80
C TRP A 407 10.39 12.96 16.06
N ILE A 408 9.73 13.30 14.94
CA ILE A 408 10.04 14.48 14.12
C ILE A 408 9.44 15.77 14.69
N GLU A 409 8.39 15.68 15.51
CA GLU A 409 7.65 16.86 16.02
C GLU A 409 8.53 17.88 16.75
N PRO A 410 9.48 17.47 17.64
CA PRO A 410 10.33 18.42 18.34
C PRO A 410 11.16 19.31 17.42
N TYR A 411 11.57 18.79 16.26
CA TYR A 411 12.38 19.51 15.27
C TYR A 411 11.58 20.57 14.51
N LEU A 412 10.24 20.49 14.54
CA LEU A 412 9.35 21.36 13.78
C LEU A 412 8.72 22.49 14.62
N LYS A 413 8.97 22.55 15.93
CA LYS A 413 8.34 23.51 16.83
C LYS A 413 8.47 24.97 16.39
N ASP A 414 9.67 25.36 15.94
CA ASP A 414 10.02 26.74 15.58
C ASP A 414 10.01 26.96 14.06
N ALA A 415 9.59 25.96 13.30
CA ALA A 415 9.51 26.06 11.85
C ALA A 415 8.40 27.02 11.40
N LYS A 416 8.65 27.70 10.29
CA LYS A 416 7.69 28.62 9.63
C LYS A 416 7.27 28.07 8.28
N ILE A 417 6.04 28.38 7.87
CA ILE A 417 5.51 27.97 6.57
C ILE A 417 5.80 29.06 5.55
N LYS A 418 6.45 28.68 4.44
CA LYS A 418 6.57 29.52 3.24
C LYS A 418 5.84 28.83 2.09
N ARG A 419 4.80 29.48 1.59
CA ARG A 419 4.05 28.98 0.43
C ARG A 419 4.79 29.26 -0.86
N ILE A 420 4.88 28.22 -1.70
CA ILE A 420 5.41 28.27 -3.06
C ILE A 420 4.34 27.68 -3.98
N TYR A 421 4.38 28.03 -5.25
CA TYR A 421 3.45 27.49 -6.24
C TYR A 421 3.43 25.93 -6.18
N ASN A 422 2.26 25.35 -5.84
CA ASN A 422 2.01 23.91 -5.67
C ASN A 422 2.78 23.17 -4.54
N SER A 423 3.42 23.90 -3.62
CA SER A 423 4.13 23.28 -2.49
C SER A 423 4.22 24.24 -1.31
N ASP A 424 4.19 23.68 -0.11
CA ASP A 424 4.46 24.45 1.12
C ASP A 424 5.79 23.98 1.71
N MET A 425 6.68 24.93 2.00
CA MET A 425 7.98 24.64 2.61
C MET A 425 7.95 24.93 4.10
N LEU A 426 8.43 24.01 4.89
CA LEU A 426 8.78 24.26 6.29
C LEU A 426 10.20 24.80 6.33
N ILE A 427 10.37 25.97 6.94
CA ILE A 427 11.64 26.70 7.05
C ILE A 427 12.04 26.79 8.50
N LEU A 428 13.26 26.46 8.82
CA LEU A 428 13.89 26.63 10.14
C LEU A 428 15.18 27.44 9.95
N ASP A 429 15.34 28.55 10.72
CA ASP A 429 16.49 29.45 10.66
C ASP A 429 16.83 29.98 9.25
N GLY A 430 15.80 30.15 8.41
CA GLY A 430 15.94 30.65 7.05
C GLY A 430 16.06 29.56 5.98
N ASP A 431 16.37 28.32 6.35
CA ASP A 431 16.56 27.21 5.43
C ASP A 431 15.35 26.27 5.32
N PRO A 432 15.06 25.74 4.13
CA PRO A 432 14.02 24.72 3.97
C PRO A 432 14.45 23.39 4.61
N VAL A 433 13.58 22.83 5.43
CA VAL A 433 13.80 21.54 6.11
C VAL A 433 12.92 20.44 5.51
N LEU A 434 11.64 20.69 5.29
CA LEU A 434 10.71 19.77 4.65
C LEU A 434 9.89 20.52 3.59
N VAL A 435 9.58 19.86 2.48
CA VAL A 435 8.74 20.43 1.43
C VAL A 435 7.51 19.55 1.24
N TYR A 436 6.32 20.08 1.51
CA TYR A 436 5.07 19.36 1.32
C TYR A 436 4.63 19.47 -0.14
N ASN A 437 4.48 18.34 -0.79
CA ASN A 437 3.97 18.25 -2.16
C ASN A 437 2.47 17.89 -2.11
N GLU A 438 1.61 18.85 -2.43
CA GLU A 438 0.15 18.65 -2.38
C GLU A 438 -0.33 17.55 -3.35
N LYS A 439 0.28 17.43 -4.53
CA LYS A 439 -0.08 16.38 -5.51
C LYS A 439 0.28 14.98 -5.04
N LEU A 440 1.31 14.86 -4.23
CA LEU A 440 1.76 13.59 -3.68
C LEU A 440 1.22 13.32 -2.28
N GLY A 441 0.67 14.32 -1.59
CA GLY A 441 0.18 14.21 -0.23
C GLY A 441 1.26 13.81 0.77
N LYS A 442 2.52 14.21 0.53
CA LYS A 442 3.65 13.86 1.40
C LYS A 442 4.72 14.93 1.44
N PHE A 443 5.53 14.90 2.48
CA PHE A 443 6.78 15.66 2.57
C PHE A 443 7.90 15.00 1.78
N THR A 444 8.80 15.85 1.30
CA THR A 444 10.12 15.45 0.82
C THR A 444 11.18 15.95 1.80
N ILE A 445 12.19 15.09 2.07
CA ILE A 445 13.32 15.39 2.95
C ILE A 445 14.27 16.36 2.21
N ASN A 446 14.78 17.37 2.92
CA ASN A 446 15.81 18.26 2.42
C ASN A 446 17.17 17.93 3.06
N LYS A 447 18.28 18.37 2.46
CA LYS A 447 19.62 18.08 2.99
C LYS A 447 19.81 18.52 4.44
N ARG A 448 19.23 19.66 4.85
CA ARG A 448 19.32 20.14 6.22
C ARG A 448 18.60 19.23 7.21
N SER A 449 17.38 18.81 6.89
CA SER A 449 16.63 17.87 7.76
C SER A 449 17.16 16.44 7.71
N ALA A 450 17.92 16.08 6.67
CA ALA A 450 18.52 14.74 6.57
C ALA A 450 19.36 14.37 7.80
N GLN A 451 19.99 15.37 8.44
CA GLN A 451 20.74 15.17 9.68
C GLN A 451 19.87 14.62 10.81
N TRP A 452 18.62 15.08 10.95
CA TRP A 452 17.68 14.59 11.96
C TRP A 452 17.37 13.10 11.78
N PHE A 453 17.24 12.67 10.53
CA PHE A 453 16.98 11.27 10.18
C PHE A 453 18.19 10.39 10.51
N LEU A 454 19.40 10.87 10.23
CA LEU A 454 20.63 10.15 10.53
C LEU A 454 20.85 9.99 12.06
N GLU A 455 20.67 11.07 12.82
CA GLU A 455 20.77 11.06 14.29
C GLU A 455 19.77 10.10 14.94
N ASN A 456 18.55 10.03 14.43
CA ASN A 456 17.51 9.12 14.93
C ASN A 456 17.56 7.73 14.31
N LYS A 457 18.46 7.47 13.35
CA LYS A 457 18.59 6.21 12.61
C LYS A 457 17.26 5.78 11.98
N LYS A 458 16.60 6.72 11.29
CA LYS A 458 15.31 6.53 10.65
C LYS A 458 15.40 6.83 9.16
N PHE A 459 14.80 5.97 8.31
CA PHE A 459 14.76 6.14 6.86
C PHE A 459 16.14 6.35 6.23
N CYS A 460 17.18 5.68 6.75
CA CYS A 460 18.57 5.83 6.32
C CYS A 460 19.02 4.65 5.48
N VAL A 461 19.71 4.95 4.38
CA VAL A 461 20.40 3.99 3.52
C VAL A 461 21.88 4.33 3.52
N GLU A 462 22.69 3.45 4.09
CA GLU A 462 24.15 3.58 4.09
C GLU A 462 24.69 3.09 2.76
N ILE A 463 25.44 3.94 2.08
CA ILE A 463 26.06 3.67 0.78
C ILE A 463 27.57 3.64 0.91
N ASP A 464 28.25 3.08 -0.09
CA ASP A 464 29.70 3.13 -0.18
C ASP A 464 30.22 4.57 -0.41
N ASP A 465 31.52 4.77 -0.32
CA ASP A 465 32.15 6.11 -0.40
C ASP A 465 32.09 6.71 -1.82
N PHE A 466 30.90 7.14 -2.22
CA PHE A 466 30.69 7.87 -3.47
C PHE A 466 29.59 8.94 -3.32
N LYS A 467 29.56 9.88 -4.26
CA LYS A 467 28.51 10.91 -4.34
C LYS A 467 27.47 10.49 -5.38
N PRO A 468 26.26 10.11 -5.00
CA PRO A 468 25.24 9.68 -5.94
C PRO A 468 24.69 10.86 -6.76
N THR A 469 24.49 10.66 -8.07
CA THR A 469 24.01 11.72 -8.99
C THR A 469 22.58 11.49 -9.50
N ALA A 470 22.20 10.23 -9.76
CA ALA A 470 20.89 9.91 -10.32
C ALA A 470 20.21 8.72 -9.61
N ASN A 471 20.82 7.55 -9.64
CA ASN A 471 20.32 6.33 -9.02
C ASN A 471 21.41 5.69 -8.16
N VAL A 472 21.00 5.09 -7.05
CA VAL A 472 21.83 4.16 -6.28
C VAL A 472 21.37 2.75 -6.60
N TYR A 473 22.30 1.88 -6.95
CA TYR A 473 22.08 0.47 -7.21
C TYR A 473 22.40 -0.36 -5.96
N PRO A 474 21.81 -1.54 -5.78
CA PRO A 474 22.01 -2.38 -4.59
C PRO A 474 23.49 -2.68 -4.30
N VAL A 475 24.32 -2.86 -5.33
CA VAL A 475 25.76 -3.11 -5.18
C VAL A 475 26.51 -2.01 -4.42
N GLY A 476 25.99 -0.78 -4.42
CA GLY A 476 26.54 0.36 -3.69
C GLY A 476 25.91 0.58 -2.31
N ILE A 477 25.04 -0.30 -1.84
CA ILE A 477 24.38 -0.20 -0.52
C ILE A 477 25.08 -1.10 0.48
N LEU A 478 25.54 -0.52 1.59
CA LEU A 478 26.15 -1.23 2.71
C LEU A 478 25.09 -1.69 3.72
N ASN A 479 24.14 -0.82 4.03
CA ASN A 479 23.06 -1.12 4.99
C ASN A 479 21.84 -0.21 4.76
N ALA A 480 20.71 -0.55 5.38
CA ALA A 480 19.50 0.29 5.37
C ALA A 480 18.65 -0.01 6.62
N THR A 481 17.95 1.01 7.13
CA THR A 481 17.10 0.89 8.32
C THR A 481 15.79 0.15 8.02
N GLU A 482 15.29 -0.65 8.98
CA GLU A 482 14.16 -1.59 8.78
C GLU A 482 12.79 -0.90 8.64
N ASP A 483 12.70 0.40 8.90
CA ASP A 483 11.48 1.20 8.78
C ASP A 483 11.16 1.62 7.33
N ILE A 484 12.11 1.44 6.41
CA ILE A 484 11.94 1.79 5.00
C ILE A 484 10.98 0.84 4.29
N ARG A 485 10.04 1.43 3.55
CA ARG A 485 9.17 0.76 2.58
C ARG A 485 9.43 1.32 1.17
N GLN A 486 9.07 0.57 0.16
CA GLN A 486 9.08 1.10 -1.22
C GLN A 486 8.26 2.39 -1.29
N GLU A 487 8.72 3.40 -2.04
CA GLU A 487 8.19 4.77 -2.17
C GLU A 487 8.38 5.68 -0.94
N ASP A 488 9.11 5.25 0.09
CA ASP A 488 9.52 6.15 1.16
C ASP A 488 10.61 7.13 0.72
N GLU A 489 10.60 8.31 1.36
CA GLU A 489 11.72 9.25 1.35
C GLU A 489 12.86 8.68 2.19
N VAL A 490 14.07 8.71 1.71
CA VAL A 490 15.24 8.17 2.39
C VAL A 490 16.42 9.13 2.35
N VAL A 491 17.26 9.03 3.38
CA VAL A 491 18.56 9.72 3.47
C VAL A 491 19.66 8.76 3.05
N LEU A 492 20.52 9.21 2.15
CA LEU A 492 21.73 8.51 1.73
C LEU A 492 22.91 9.04 2.53
N HIS A 493 23.66 8.17 3.16
CA HIS A 493 24.83 8.55 3.96
C HIS A 493 25.97 7.55 3.79
N TYR A 494 27.18 8.01 4.05
CA TYR A 494 28.36 7.17 4.25
C TYR A 494 28.93 7.51 5.63
N LYS A 495 28.96 6.55 6.55
CA LYS A 495 29.24 6.79 7.97
C LYS A 495 28.32 7.91 8.51
N ASP A 496 28.89 8.98 9.04
CA ASP A 496 28.13 10.12 9.59
C ASP A 496 27.94 11.28 8.58
N GLU A 497 28.35 11.08 7.31
CA GLU A 497 28.27 12.12 6.28
C GLU A 497 27.08 11.90 5.35
N ILE A 498 26.20 12.90 5.23
CA ILE A 498 25.07 12.88 4.32
C ILE A 498 25.57 13.01 2.87
N ARG A 499 25.23 12.05 2.04
CA ARG A 499 25.56 12.00 0.61
C ARG A 499 24.41 12.48 -0.28
N GLY A 500 23.17 12.40 0.18
CA GLY A 500 22.00 12.82 -0.57
C GLY A 500 20.67 12.42 0.06
N VAL A 501 19.60 12.67 -0.66
CA VAL A 501 18.23 12.24 -0.33
C VAL A 501 17.58 11.63 -1.56
N GLY A 502 16.59 10.78 -1.38
CA GLY A 502 15.94 10.11 -2.51
C GLY A 502 14.67 9.37 -2.15
N ILE A 503 14.21 8.56 -3.08
CA ILE A 503 13.01 7.72 -2.93
C ILE A 503 13.43 6.25 -3.06
N ALA A 504 13.08 5.42 -2.09
CA ALA A 504 13.27 3.98 -2.14
C ALA A 504 12.42 3.36 -3.27
N LYS A 505 13.05 2.65 -4.21
CA LYS A 505 12.37 2.06 -5.37
C LYS A 505 12.18 0.56 -5.26
N MET A 506 12.79 -0.08 -4.29
CA MET A 506 12.60 -1.49 -3.99
C MET A 506 12.47 -1.73 -2.48
N PRO A 507 11.92 -2.87 -2.08
CA PRO A 507 11.87 -3.28 -0.68
C PRO A 507 13.29 -3.43 -0.10
N ILE A 508 13.43 -3.20 1.21
CA ILE A 508 14.72 -3.22 1.91
C ILE A 508 15.51 -4.53 1.70
N ASN A 509 14.83 -5.67 1.75
CA ASN A 509 15.50 -6.96 1.53
C ASN A 509 16.01 -7.12 0.09
N ALA A 510 15.34 -6.51 -0.88
CA ALA A 510 15.83 -6.46 -2.25
C ALA A 510 17.08 -5.57 -2.36
N MET A 511 17.10 -4.42 -1.66
CA MET A 511 18.29 -3.55 -1.60
C MET A 511 19.50 -4.28 -1.04
N LYS A 512 19.33 -5.14 -0.03
CA LYS A 512 20.43 -5.88 0.63
C LYS A 512 20.88 -7.12 -0.13
N GLN A 513 20.05 -7.69 -1.00
CA GLN A 513 20.30 -9.02 -1.61
C GLN A 513 20.60 -8.98 -3.11
N LEU A 514 20.11 -7.97 -3.81
CA LEU A 514 20.29 -7.85 -5.25
C LEU A 514 21.62 -7.15 -5.59
N LYS A 515 22.04 -7.26 -6.85
CA LYS A 515 23.20 -6.57 -7.39
C LYS A 515 22.82 -5.52 -8.44
N LYS A 516 21.65 -5.65 -9.05
CA LYS A 516 21.17 -4.81 -10.15
C LYS A 516 19.79 -4.25 -9.83
N GLY A 517 19.33 -3.32 -10.64
CA GLY A 517 18.08 -2.60 -10.43
C GLY A 517 18.28 -1.30 -9.64
N THR A 518 17.33 -0.37 -9.73
CA THR A 518 17.39 0.91 -9.00
C THR A 518 16.88 0.73 -7.57
N ALA A 519 17.76 0.84 -6.60
CA ALA A 519 17.41 0.77 -5.17
C ALA A 519 16.86 2.11 -4.67
N VAL A 520 17.56 3.21 -4.94
CA VAL A 520 17.11 4.56 -4.57
C VAL A 520 17.23 5.48 -5.79
N LYS A 521 16.14 6.18 -6.09
CA LYS A 521 16.14 7.28 -7.05
C LYS A 521 16.54 8.55 -6.32
N VAL A 522 17.73 9.06 -6.61
CA VAL A 522 18.29 10.25 -5.95
C VAL A 522 17.52 11.50 -6.39
N ARG A 523 17.38 12.41 -5.47
CA ARG A 523 16.85 13.76 -5.69
C ARG A 523 17.94 14.75 -5.31
N ASN A 524 18.34 15.60 -6.25
CA ASN A 524 19.36 16.63 -6.06
C ASN A 524 18.77 17.95 -5.57
#